data_aae17ae76399005da97669df289c85a2
#
_entry.id   aae17ae76399005da97669df289c85a2
#
_cell.length_a   1.000
_cell.length_b   1.000
_cell.length_c   1.000
_cell.angle_alpha   90.00
_cell.angle_beta   90.00
_cell.angle_gamma   90.00
#
_symmetry.space_group_name_H-M   'P 1'
#
loop_
_entity.id
_entity.type
_entity.pdbx_description
1 polymer ?
#
loop_
_entity_poly.entity_id
_entity_poly.type
_entity_poly.pdbx_seq_one_letter_code
_entity_poly.pdbx_strand_id
1 'polypeptide(L)'
;MSTLSKVISQARKQVEYHSIYLWGAQGEKVRNLSIKKIIKMETSAGNAKRVLNFIGSIVEYITSNTRAFDCSGFICWLLCKYGILPKGYDNTADGLMNKFKVVLPAERKPGDLVFKCYHDSGKAYHVGLYIGDNKVVEAKGRDQGVIVSTFDTSWDNCRRPEYT
;
A
#
# COMPACT_ATOMS: atom_id res chain seq x y z
N MET A 1 2.34 -21.90 -8.21
CA MET A 1 1.84 -20.50 -8.16
C MET A 1 3.05 -19.59 -8.37
N SER A 2 3.01 -18.72 -9.40
CA SER A 2 4.11 -17.78 -9.70
C SER A 2 4.31 -16.75 -8.58
N THR A 3 5.48 -16.10 -8.54
CA THR A 3 5.76 -15.03 -7.59
C THR A 3 4.75 -13.88 -7.72
N LEU A 4 4.43 -13.48 -8.95
CA LEU A 4 3.40 -12.49 -9.23
C LEU A 4 2.03 -12.88 -8.63
N SER A 5 1.59 -14.12 -8.85
CA SER A 5 0.33 -14.61 -8.30
C SER A 5 0.30 -14.58 -6.77
N LYS A 6 1.43 -14.89 -6.13
CA LYS A 6 1.57 -14.81 -4.66
C LYS A 6 1.46 -13.37 -4.15
N VAL A 7 2.10 -12.42 -4.85
CA VAL A 7 2.03 -10.99 -4.50
C VAL A 7 0.59 -10.48 -4.60
N ILE A 8 -0.10 -10.73 -5.70
CA ILE A 8 -1.50 -10.32 -5.91
C ILE A 8 -2.42 -10.96 -4.87
N SER A 9 -2.27 -12.27 -4.63
CA SER A 9 -3.05 -12.98 -3.60
C SER A 9 -2.83 -12.38 -2.21
N GLN A 10 -1.59 -12.07 -1.86
CA GLN A 10 -1.28 -11.46 -0.55
C GLN A 10 -1.82 -10.04 -0.42
N ALA A 11 -1.80 -9.26 -1.50
CA ALA A 11 -2.42 -7.94 -1.52
C ALA A 11 -3.93 -8.02 -1.25
N ARG A 12 -4.62 -8.92 -1.92
CA ARG A 12 -6.07 -9.17 -1.70
C ARG A 12 -6.36 -9.62 -0.26
N LYS A 13 -5.53 -10.49 0.32
CA LYS A 13 -5.67 -10.90 1.72
C LYS A 13 -5.59 -9.73 2.70
N GLN A 14 -4.79 -8.71 2.42
CA GLN A 14 -4.73 -7.54 3.31
C GLN A 14 -6.06 -6.72 3.27
N VAL A 15 -6.79 -6.76 2.16
CA VAL A 15 -8.16 -6.22 2.11
C VAL A 15 -9.10 -7.05 2.98
N GLU A 16 -9.06 -8.38 2.84
CA GLU A 16 -9.90 -9.32 3.63
C GLU A 16 -9.59 -9.24 5.13
N TYR A 17 -8.35 -8.99 5.51
CA TYR A 17 -7.91 -8.83 6.91
C TYR A 17 -8.22 -7.44 7.48
N HIS A 18 -8.87 -6.57 6.73
CA HIS A 18 -9.17 -5.19 7.14
C HIS A 18 -7.92 -4.41 7.59
N SER A 19 -6.79 -4.62 6.88
CA SER A 19 -5.56 -3.90 7.21
C SER A 19 -5.75 -2.40 7.08
N ILE A 20 -5.07 -1.65 7.95
CA ILE A 20 -5.33 -0.23 8.17
C ILE A 20 -4.26 0.65 7.51
N TYR A 21 -4.59 1.93 7.32
CA TYR A 21 -3.60 2.95 6.99
C TYR A 21 -3.06 3.61 8.26
N LEU A 22 -1.74 3.67 8.37
CA LEU A 22 -1.02 4.38 9.41
C LEU A 22 0.25 4.97 8.81
N TRP A 23 0.48 6.26 8.99
CA TRP A 23 1.66 6.93 8.46
C TRP A 23 2.96 6.29 8.96
N GLY A 24 3.87 5.98 8.03
CA GLY A 24 5.16 5.35 8.34
C GLY A 24 5.10 3.86 8.67
N ALA A 25 3.92 3.24 8.62
CA ALA A 25 3.78 1.81 8.91
C ALA A 25 4.17 0.94 7.72
N GLN A 26 4.81 -0.20 8.02
CA GLN A 26 5.36 -1.14 7.04
C GLN A 26 5.03 -2.60 7.37
N GLY A 27 3.80 -2.85 7.78
CA GLY A 27 3.31 -4.20 8.06
C GLY A 27 3.29 -4.60 9.53
N GLU A 28 3.39 -3.65 10.44
CA GLU A 28 3.21 -3.90 11.86
C GLU A 28 1.82 -4.52 12.11
N LYS A 29 1.77 -5.52 12.98
CA LYS A 29 0.49 -6.12 13.36
C LYS A 29 -0.31 -5.13 14.21
N VAL A 30 -1.56 -4.87 13.85
CA VAL A 30 -2.42 -3.93 14.56
C VAL A 30 -2.56 -4.29 16.03
N ARG A 31 -2.64 -5.59 16.36
CA ARG A 31 -2.70 -6.07 17.76
C ARG A 31 -1.49 -5.68 18.61
N ASN A 32 -0.35 -5.40 17.98
CA ASN A 32 0.89 -5.03 18.66
C ASN A 32 1.08 -3.51 18.73
N LEU A 33 0.16 -2.72 18.15
CA LEU A 33 0.22 -1.27 18.19
C LEU A 33 -0.48 -0.73 19.42
N SER A 34 0.25 0.05 20.23
CA SER A 34 -0.36 0.85 21.30
C SER A 34 -0.90 2.16 20.75
N ILE A 35 -1.85 2.77 21.46
CA ILE A 35 -2.35 4.12 21.15
C ILE A 35 -1.18 5.11 21.12
N LYS A 36 -0.28 5.03 22.09
CA LYS A 36 0.93 5.87 22.16
C LYS A 36 1.82 5.72 20.92
N LYS A 37 1.98 4.50 20.41
CA LYS A 37 2.75 4.23 19.19
C LYS A 37 2.08 4.86 17.97
N ILE A 38 0.77 4.72 17.84
CA ILE A 38 -0.01 5.32 16.74
C ILE A 38 0.12 6.85 16.76
N ILE A 39 -0.04 7.48 17.92
CA ILE A 39 0.11 8.93 18.08
C ILE A 39 1.53 9.39 17.68
N LYS A 40 2.55 8.60 18.07
CA LYS A 40 3.93 8.92 17.70
C LYS A 40 4.21 8.79 16.20
N MET A 41 3.63 7.81 15.52
CA MET A 41 3.82 7.60 14.10
C MET A 41 3.08 8.64 13.27
N GLU A 42 1.87 9.01 13.66
CA GLU A 42 1.12 10.08 13.03
C GLU A 42 1.68 11.45 13.45
N THR A 43 1.86 12.33 12.49
CA THR A 43 2.47 13.64 12.72
C THR A 43 1.51 14.68 13.29
N SER A 44 0.21 14.34 13.40
CA SER A 44 -0.81 15.22 13.98
C SER A 44 -1.81 14.45 14.84
N ALA A 45 -2.34 15.12 15.85
CA ALA A 45 -3.38 14.56 16.73
C ALA A 45 -4.67 14.25 15.95
N GLY A 46 -5.03 15.07 14.97
CA GLY A 46 -6.20 14.86 14.12
C GLY A 46 -6.07 13.60 13.28
N ASN A 47 -4.92 13.35 12.68
CA ASN A 47 -4.66 12.12 11.92
C ASN A 47 -4.63 10.89 12.83
N ALA A 48 -4.00 10.97 14.00
CA ALA A 48 -4.03 9.87 14.97
C ALA A 48 -5.47 9.51 15.37
N LYS A 49 -6.32 10.51 15.59
CA LYS A 49 -7.74 10.30 15.91
C LYS A 49 -8.48 9.58 14.78
N ARG A 50 -8.20 9.93 13.52
CA ARG A 50 -8.78 9.25 12.34
C ARG A 50 -8.41 7.76 12.32
N VAL A 51 -7.13 7.43 12.54
CA VAL A 51 -6.67 6.04 12.63
C VAL A 51 -7.37 5.29 13.74
N LEU A 52 -7.43 5.87 14.95
CA LEU A 52 -8.08 5.24 16.11
C LEU A 52 -9.58 5.05 15.87
N ASN A 53 -10.26 6.01 15.26
CA ASN A 53 -11.68 5.88 14.89
C ASN A 53 -11.88 4.74 13.88
N PHE A 54 -11.01 4.63 12.89
CA PHE A 54 -11.07 3.54 11.92
C PHE A 54 -10.85 2.17 12.59
N ILE A 55 -9.85 2.04 13.46
CA ILE A 55 -9.63 0.82 14.25
C ILE A 55 -10.88 0.46 15.06
N GLY A 56 -11.50 1.43 15.70
CA GLY A 56 -12.75 1.23 16.45
C GLY A 56 -13.90 0.72 15.56
N SER A 57 -13.97 1.20 14.33
CA SER A 57 -15.02 0.78 13.38
C SER A 57 -14.85 -0.65 12.85
N ILE A 58 -13.63 -1.20 12.91
CA ILE A 58 -13.32 -2.55 12.41
C ILE A 58 -12.93 -3.53 13.53
N VAL A 59 -13.11 -3.16 14.78
CA VAL A 59 -12.59 -3.93 15.93
C VAL A 59 -13.01 -5.40 15.90
N GLU A 60 -14.21 -5.72 15.44
CA GLU A 60 -14.73 -7.09 15.33
C GLU A 60 -14.01 -7.91 14.26
N TYR A 61 -13.38 -7.27 13.27
CA TYR A 61 -12.68 -7.91 12.17
C TYR A 61 -11.17 -8.04 12.38
N ILE A 62 -10.62 -7.42 13.43
CA ILE A 62 -9.18 -7.44 13.70
C ILE A 62 -8.74 -8.85 14.10
N THR A 63 -7.81 -9.40 13.33
CA THR A 63 -7.17 -10.69 13.57
C THR A 63 -5.67 -10.53 13.78
N SER A 64 -4.95 -11.63 14.06
CA SER A 64 -3.48 -11.66 14.08
C SER A 64 -2.84 -11.33 12.73
N ASN A 65 -3.62 -11.32 11.64
CA ASN A 65 -3.18 -11.02 10.29
C ASN A 65 -3.47 -9.58 9.85
N THR A 66 -4.25 -8.84 10.62
CA THR A 66 -4.53 -7.42 10.37
C THR A 66 -3.27 -6.59 10.62
N ARG A 67 -2.85 -5.84 9.61
CA ARG A 67 -1.62 -5.07 9.61
C ARG A 67 -1.88 -3.58 9.37
N ALA A 68 -0.86 -2.78 9.64
CA ALA A 68 -0.84 -1.36 9.35
C ALA A 68 0.19 -1.05 8.26
N PHE A 69 -0.17 -0.16 7.34
CA PHE A 69 0.67 0.28 6.24
C PHE A 69 0.41 1.74 5.90
N ASP A 70 1.43 2.48 5.46
CA ASP A 70 1.19 3.58 4.53
C ASP A 70 1.24 3.08 3.07
N CYS A 71 1.07 3.97 2.10
CA CYS A 71 0.95 3.53 0.70
C CYS A 71 2.22 2.83 0.18
N SER A 72 3.39 3.43 0.37
CA SER A 72 4.67 2.85 -0.05
C SER A 72 5.10 1.70 0.86
N GLY A 73 4.80 1.76 2.15
CA GLY A 73 5.06 0.69 3.11
C GLY A 73 4.33 -0.60 2.75
N PHE A 74 3.10 -0.50 2.26
CA PHE A 74 2.34 -1.64 1.74
C PHE A 74 3.05 -2.33 0.57
N ILE A 75 3.47 -1.54 -0.42
CA ILE A 75 4.16 -2.06 -1.60
C ILE A 75 5.53 -2.64 -1.23
N CYS A 76 6.33 -1.91 -0.45
CA CYS A 76 7.63 -2.41 0.02
C CYS A 76 7.48 -3.74 0.76
N TRP A 77 6.52 -3.83 1.68
CA TRP A 77 6.27 -5.06 2.43
C TRP A 77 5.90 -6.24 1.51
N LEU A 78 5.00 -6.02 0.54
CA LEU A 78 4.62 -7.06 -0.43
C LEU A 78 5.84 -7.55 -1.24
N LEU A 79 6.61 -6.63 -1.80
CA LEU A 79 7.73 -6.96 -2.68
C LEU A 79 8.90 -7.58 -1.90
N CYS A 80 9.16 -7.14 -0.66
CA CYS A 80 10.15 -7.75 0.22
C CYS A 80 9.76 -9.17 0.63
N LYS A 81 8.48 -9.39 0.94
CA LYS A 81 7.96 -10.70 1.36
C LYS A 81 8.22 -11.80 0.32
N TYR A 82 8.24 -11.46 -0.93
CA TYR A 82 8.41 -12.39 -2.05
C TYR A 82 9.75 -12.24 -2.79
N GLY A 83 10.70 -11.52 -2.21
CA GLY A 83 12.07 -11.45 -2.68
C GLY A 83 12.30 -10.58 -3.92
N ILE A 84 11.31 -9.75 -4.33
CA ILE A 84 11.49 -8.78 -5.42
C ILE A 84 12.35 -7.60 -4.94
N LEU A 85 12.19 -7.21 -3.69
CA LEU A 85 13.04 -6.26 -2.99
C LEU A 85 13.78 -6.94 -1.85
N PRO A 86 14.98 -6.45 -1.47
CA PRO A 86 15.72 -6.97 -0.33
C PRO A 86 14.90 -6.87 0.97
N LYS A 87 15.09 -7.83 1.88
CA LYS A 87 14.46 -7.78 3.21
C LYS A 87 14.77 -6.46 3.91
N GLY A 88 13.73 -5.81 4.43
CA GLY A 88 13.85 -4.53 5.14
C GLY A 88 13.99 -3.30 4.23
N TYR A 89 13.87 -3.48 2.92
CA TYR A 89 13.85 -2.35 1.99
C TYR A 89 12.66 -1.44 2.30
N ASP A 90 12.95 -0.15 2.37
CA ASP A 90 11.96 0.91 2.53
C ASP A 90 12.23 2.05 1.57
N ASN A 91 11.19 2.63 1.01
CA ASN A 91 11.29 3.81 0.17
C ASN A 91 9.93 4.54 0.10
N THR A 92 9.97 5.79 -0.36
CA THR A 92 8.77 6.58 -0.64
C THR A 92 8.10 6.12 -1.94
N ALA A 93 6.87 6.59 -2.19
CA ALA A 93 6.20 6.35 -3.47
C ALA A 93 7.06 6.86 -4.64
N ASP A 94 7.64 8.04 -4.52
CA ASP A 94 8.52 8.62 -5.55
C ASP A 94 9.80 7.79 -5.76
N GLY A 95 10.40 7.29 -4.68
CA GLY A 95 11.55 6.40 -4.76
C GLY A 95 11.23 5.08 -5.47
N LEU A 96 10.07 4.49 -5.22
CA LEU A 96 9.61 3.29 -5.93
C LEU A 96 9.35 3.59 -7.41
N MET A 97 8.77 4.75 -7.73
CA MET A 97 8.52 5.15 -9.11
C MET A 97 9.83 5.29 -9.91
N ASN A 98 10.87 5.82 -9.28
CA ASN A 98 12.17 6.00 -9.93
C ASN A 98 13.01 4.71 -9.98
N LYS A 99 12.62 3.68 -9.25
CA LYS A 99 13.36 2.41 -9.18
C LYS A 99 13.03 1.46 -10.32
N PHE A 100 11.76 1.39 -10.72
CA PHE A 100 11.28 0.35 -11.63
C PHE A 100 11.09 0.85 -13.07
N LYS A 101 11.06 -0.10 -14.02
CA LYS A 101 10.92 0.17 -15.45
C LYS A 101 9.62 0.89 -15.77
N VAL A 102 9.71 1.93 -16.59
CA VAL A 102 8.56 2.69 -17.11
C VAL A 102 7.66 1.80 -17.98
N VAL A 103 6.37 1.90 -17.76
CA VAL A 103 5.32 1.26 -18.56
C VAL A 103 4.29 2.33 -18.92
N LEU A 104 3.86 2.36 -20.18
CA LEU A 104 2.74 3.23 -20.56
C LEU A 104 1.45 2.74 -19.88
N PRO A 105 0.61 3.63 -19.34
CA PRO A 105 -0.63 3.21 -18.67
C PRO A 105 -1.53 2.30 -19.50
N ALA A 106 -1.56 2.47 -20.81
CA ALA A 106 -2.30 1.61 -21.73
C ALA A 106 -1.72 0.17 -21.84
N GLU A 107 -0.45 -0.02 -21.49
CA GLU A 107 0.26 -1.31 -21.54
C GLU A 107 0.36 -1.99 -20.19
N ARG A 108 -0.32 -1.45 -19.17
CA ARG A 108 -0.28 -1.99 -17.80
C ARG A 108 -0.76 -3.43 -17.76
N LYS A 109 -0.13 -4.21 -16.88
CA LYS A 109 -0.46 -5.61 -16.62
C LYS A 109 -0.59 -5.86 -15.13
N PRO A 110 -1.30 -6.91 -14.71
CA PRO A 110 -1.33 -7.29 -13.29
C PRO A 110 0.09 -7.40 -12.72
N GLY A 111 0.32 -6.78 -11.57
CA GLY A 111 1.62 -6.69 -10.93
C GLY A 111 2.33 -5.35 -11.15
N ASP A 112 1.89 -4.54 -12.07
CA ASP A 112 2.45 -3.20 -12.23
C ASP A 112 2.09 -2.31 -11.03
N LEU A 113 3.01 -1.44 -10.66
CA LEU A 113 2.77 -0.38 -9.68
C LEU A 113 2.19 0.84 -10.40
N VAL A 114 1.16 1.43 -9.84
CA VAL A 114 0.52 2.65 -10.36
C VAL A 114 0.69 3.78 -9.35
N PHE A 115 0.87 4.99 -9.86
CA PHE A 115 1.27 6.15 -9.06
C PHE A 115 0.39 7.36 -9.32
N LYS A 116 0.11 8.11 -8.26
CA LYS A 116 -0.45 9.47 -8.34
C LYS A 116 0.67 10.46 -8.07
N CYS A 117 0.76 11.48 -8.91
CA CYS A 117 1.85 12.45 -8.89
C CYS A 117 1.36 13.87 -8.69
N TYR A 118 2.18 14.71 -8.08
CA TYR A 118 1.98 16.14 -8.08
C TYR A 118 2.18 16.69 -9.48
N HIS A 119 1.25 17.49 -9.99
CA HIS A 119 1.28 18.00 -11.35
C HIS A 119 2.40 19.04 -11.58
N ASP A 120 2.80 19.76 -10.53
CA ASP A 120 3.87 20.76 -10.60
C ASP A 120 5.27 20.15 -10.63
N SER A 121 5.52 19.11 -9.83
CA SER A 121 6.85 18.49 -9.69
C SER A 121 7.00 17.16 -10.42
N GLY A 122 5.90 16.49 -10.76
CA GLY A 122 5.88 15.13 -11.28
C GLY A 122 6.27 14.06 -10.25
N LYS A 123 6.54 14.42 -9.00
CA LYS A 123 6.88 13.48 -7.93
C LYS A 123 5.66 12.69 -7.50
N ALA A 124 5.85 11.38 -7.30
CA ALA A 124 4.78 10.53 -6.80
C ALA A 124 4.53 10.78 -5.30
N TYR A 125 3.24 10.92 -4.94
CA TYR A 125 2.81 11.02 -3.55
C TYR A 125 1.98 9.80 -3.09
N HIS A 126 1.58 8.94 -4.02
CA HIS A 126 0.79 7.75 -3.72
C HIS A 126 1.12 6.62 -4.68
N VAL A 127 0.98 5.37 -4.22
CA VAL A 127 1.26 4.16 -4.99
C VAL A 127 0.27 3.06 -4.65
N GLY A 128 -0.11 2.27 -5.66
CA GLY A 128 -0.93 1.07 -5.53
C GLY A 128 -0.43 -0.05 -6.42
N LEU A 129 -0.96 -1.24 -6.23
CA LEU A 129 -0.69 -2.43 -7.03
C LEU A 129 -1.86 -2.67 -8.00
N TYR A 130 -1.60 -2.59 -9.28
CA TYR A 130 -2.57 -2.98 -10.31
C TYR A 130 -2.73 -4.50 -10.35
N ILE A 131 -3.96 -4.98 -10.26
CA ILE A 131 -4.26 -6.42 -10.15
C ILE A 131 -5.06 -6.97 -11.34
N GLY A 132 -5.21 -6.16 -12.41
CA GLY A 132 -6.03 -6.51 -13.58
C GLY A 132 -7.47 -6.00 -13.46
N ASP A 133 -8.23 -6.13 -14.54
CA ASP A 133 -9.66 -5.78 -14.61
C ASP A 133 -9.98 -4.36 -14.11
N ASN A 134 -9.10 -3.40 -14.43
CA ASN A 134 -9.20 -2.01 -13.95
C ASN A 134 -9.27 -1.88 -12.42
N LYS A 135 -8.59 -2.76 -11.68
CA LYS A 135 -8.57 -2.75 -10.22
C LYS A 135 -7.17 -2.52 -9.66
N VAL A 136 -7.11 -1.76 -8.58
CA VAL A 136 -5.89 -1.46 -7.83
C VAL A 136 -6.11 -1.84 -6.37
N VAL A 137 -5.15 -2.53 -5.75
CA VAL A 137 -5.10 -2.69 -4.29
C VAL A 137 -4.16 -1.61 -3.75
N GLU A 138 -4.64 -0.84 -2.78
CA GLU A 138 -3.91 0.29 -2.21
C GLU A 138 -4.17 0.46 -0.71
N ALA A 139 -3.16 0.89 0.03
CA ALA A 139 -3.36 1.48 1.35
C ALA A 139 -3.79 2.93 1.11
N LYS A 140 -5.11 3.16 1.05
CA LYS A 140 -5.67 4.39 0.49
C LYS A 140 -5.58 5.58 1.43
N GLY A 141 -5.92 5.37 2.67
CA GLY A 141 -5.92 6.44 3.66
C GLY A 141 -6.46 5.99 5.01
N ARG A 142 -6.42 6.90 5.97
CA ARG A 142 -6.75 6.63 7.38
C ARG A 142 -8.19 6.20 7.59
N ASP A 143 -9.09 6.66 6.71
CA ASP A 143 -10.53 6.40 6.82
C ASP A 143 -10.98 5.16 6.04
N GLN A 144 -10.12 4.56 5.21
CA GLN A 144 -10.45 3.43 4.36
C GLN A 144 -9.57 2.19 4.59
N GLY A 145 -8.31 2.35 5.03
CA GLY A 145 -7.36 1.27 5.12
C GLY A 145 -6.93 0.73 3.76
N VAL A 146 -6.64 -0.57 3.71
CA VAL A 146 -6.27 -1.27 2.47
C VAL A 146 -7.53 -1.73 1.76
N ILE A 147 -7.71 -1.24 0.54
CA ILE A 147 -8.93 -1.51 -0.25
C ILE A 147 -8.61 -1.86 -1.71
N VAL A 148 -9.60 -2.37 -2.40
CA VAL A 148 -9.63 -2.47 -3.86
C VAL A 148 -10.33 -1.22 -4.40
N SER A 149 -9.63 -0.48 -5.26
CA SER A 149 -10.16 0.70 -5.97
C SER A 149 -10.23 0.44 -7.46
N THR A 150 -11.02 1.24 -8.17
CA THR A 150 -11.02 1.24 -9.64
C THR A 150 -9.82 2.02 -10.16
N PHE A 151 -9.13 1.48 -11.16
CA PHE A 151 -8.13 2.23 -11.92
C PHE A 151 -8.85 3.27 -12.79
N ASP A 152 -8.47 4.52 -12.65
CA ASP A 152 -9.03 5.66 -13.37
C ASP A 152 -7.93 6.65 -13.79
N THR A 153 -8.33 7.79 -14.35
CA THR A 153 -7.40 8.82 -14.85
C THR A 153 -6.62 9.56 -13.76
N SER A 154 -6.92 9.34 -12.48
CA SER A 154 -6.13 9.90 -11.36
C SER A 154 -4.77 9.20 -11.16
N TRP A 155 -4.57 8.04 -11.78
CA TRP A 155 -3.30 7.34 -11.78
C TRP A 155 -2.44 7.81 -12.96
N ASP A 156 -1.37 8.54 -12.67
CA ASP A 156 -0.57 9.28 -13.66
C ASP A 156 0.54 8.47 -14.30
N ASN A 157 1.11 7.51 -13.56
CA ASN A 157 2.29 6.75 -13.97
C ASN A 157 2.15 5.27 -13.65
N CYS A 158 2.89 4.46 -14.41
CA CYS A 158 2.95 3.02 -14.22
C CYS A 158 4.41 2.53 -14.29
N ARG A 159 4.77 1.58 -13.43
CA ARG A 159 6.11 0.97 -13.36
C ARG A 159 5.99 -0.53 -13.17
N ARG A 160 6.94 -1.28 -13.73
CA ARG A 160 6.93 -2.74 -13.68
C ARG A 160 8.09 -3.29 -12.87
N PRO A 161 7.83 -3.87 -11.68
CA PRO A 161 8.80 -4.72 -10.99
C PRO A 161 9.08 -6.01 -11.79
N GLU A 162 10.28 -6.56 -11.64
CA GLU A 162 10.62 -7.86 -12.22
C GLU A 162 10.19 -8.97 -11.26
N TYR A 163 9.24 -9.79 -11.70
CA TYR A 163 8.76 -10.96 -10.95
C TYR A 163 9.45 -12.22 -11.47
N THR A 164 10.30 -12.78 -10.66
CA THR A 164 11.01 -14.05 -10.94
C THR A 164 10.22 -15.27 -10.50
#